data_f2f5ec498acb1da7f5e96b4f233748f6
#
_entry.id   f2f5ec498acb1da7f5e96b4f233748f6
#
_cell.length_a   1.000
_cell.length_b   1.000
_cell.length_c   1.000
_cell.angle_alpha   90.00
_cell.angle_beta   90.00
_cell.angle_gamma   90.00
#
_symmetry.space_group_name_H-M   'P 1'
#
loop_
_entity.id
_entity.type
_entity.pdbx_description
1 polymer ?
#
loop_
_entity_poly.entity_id
_entity_poly.type
_entity_poly.pdbx_seq_one_letter_code
_entity_poly.pdbx_strand_id
1 'polypeptide(L)'
;MRYGAELFLDKVEKGEILRPAALLTHQAALVEDRMTTLEGFLRKGVSLKRVFFPQHGFFQEKQDNMKESSSFFWKGIPFTSLYGERFAPAPEELEGVEVLYYDLQDVGTRIYTFISTLFLLMESLSGRGIELVILDRPDPLGGVEVEGNLVGKEFLSFVGIDSLPMRYALTPGELARLFLKRHRWDLELRVERVQGWSRGVLFGETGRFWIPPSPNMPSPEAALVYPGAVLLEGTNLSEGRGTTRPFEICGAPYLDADLCAMEMNGLALPGVHFLP
;
A
#
# COMPACT_ATOMS: atom_id res chain seq x y z
N MET A 1 5.04 10.33 -16.08
CA MET A 1 5.17 9.06 -15.33
C MET A 1 3.95 8.19 -15.63
N ARG A 2 4.13 6.88 -15.84
CA ARG A 2 3.05 5.92 -16.09
C ARG A 2 3.12 4.74 -15.12
N TYR A 3 2.00 4.38 -14.52
CA TYR A 3 1.89 3.25 -13.61
C TYR A 3 1.85 1.91 -14.35
N GLY A 4 2.19 0.83 -13.66
CA GLY A 4 2.12 -0.52 -14.23
C GLY A 4 0.73 -0.90 -14.74
N ALA A 5 -0.33 -0.45 -14.06
CA ALA A 5 -1.71 -0.66 -14.48
C ALA A 5 -2.01 -0.01 -15.84
N GLU A 6 -1.54 1.21 -16.09
CA GLU A 6 -1.72 1.91 -17.37
C GLU A 6 -0.99 1.18 -18.51
N LEU A 7 0.21 0.71 -18.23
CA LEU A 7 1.00 -0.05 -19.19
C LEU A 7 0.38 -1.41 -19.53
N PHE A 8 -0.20 -2.07 -18.53
CA PHE A 8 -0.94 -3.30 -18.74
C PHE A 8 -2.20 -3.07 -19.59
N LEU A 9 -2.98 -2.03 -19.29
CA LEU A 9 -4.18 -1.71 -20.09
C LEU A 9 -3.85 -1.39 -21.56
N ASP A 10 -2.72 -0.76 -21.84
CA ASP A 10 -2.22 -0.59 -23.22
C ASP A 10 -1.88 -1.91 -23.90
N LYS A 11 -1.31 -2.87 -23.15
CA LYS A 11 -1.01 -4.21 -23.71
C LYS A 11 -2.29 -4.94 -24.05
N VAL A 12 -3.32 -4.83 -23.21
CA VAL A 12 -4.65 -5.40 -23.50
C VAL A 12 -5.23 -4.82 -24.80
N GLU A 13 -5.13 -3.50 -25.02
CA GLU A 13 -5.54 -2.87 -26.29
C GLU A 13 -4.77 -3.40 -27.50
N LYS A 14 -3.52 -3.80 -27.32
CA LYS A 14 -2.64 -4.35 -28.36
C LYS A 14 -2.78 -5.85 -28.54
N GLY A 15 -3.73 -6.49 -27.85
CA GLY A 15 -4.03 -7.91 -28.00
C GLY A 15 -3.39 -8.83 -26.98
N GLU A 16 -2.98 -8.33 -25.81
CA GLU A 16 -2.59 -9.19 -24.68
C GLU A 16 -3.68 -10.23 -24.42
N ILE A 17 -3.30 -11.49 -24.31
CA ILE A 17 -4.26 -12.58 -24.05
C ILE A 17 -4.76 -12.47 -22.61
N LEU A 18 -6.07 -12.27 -22.47
CA LEU A 18 -6.72 -12.20 -21.17
C LEU A 18 -7.03 -13.60 -20.65
N ARG A 19 -6.65 -13.86 -19.41
CA ARG A 19 -6.93 -15.09 -18.67
C ARG A 19 -7.93 -14.79 -17.54
N PRO A 20 -8.67 -15.81 -17.04
CA PRO A 20 -9.51 -15.65 -15.86
C PRO A 20 -8.71 -15.10 -14.69
N ALA A 21 -9.15 -13.98 -14.14
CA ALA A 21 -8.33 -13.20 -13.21
C ALA A 21 -9.01 -12.90 -11.87
N ALA A 22 -8.19 -12.66 -10.85
CA ALA A 22 -8.56 -11.92 -9.68
C ALA A 22 -7.77 -10.61 -9.62
N LEU A 23 -8.29 -9.62 -8.88
CA LEU A 23 -7.64 -8.32 -8.70
C LEU A 23 -7.65 -7.96 -7.22
N LEU A 24 -6.48 -7.77 -6.62
CA LEU A 24 -6.34 -7.14 -5.31
C LEU A 24 -6.12 -5.64 -5.53
N THR A 25 -7.10 -4.84 -5.12
CA THR A 25 -7.09 -3.38 -5.35
C THR A 25 -7.97 -2.65 -4.34
N HIS A 26 -7.94 -1.32 -4.45
CA HIS A 26 -8.77 -0.40 -3.67
C HIS A 26 -9.11 0.85 -4.49
N GLN A 27 -9.95 1.71 -3.95
CA GLN A 27 -10.40 2.92 -4.66
C GLN A 27 -9.26 3.93 -4.92
N ALA A 28 -8.18 3.92 -4.12
CA ALA A 28 -7.03 4.80 -4.33
C ALA A 28 -6.12 4.36 -5.49
N ALA A 29 -6.33 3.17 -6.05
CA ALA A 29 -5.58 2.68 -7.21
C ALA A 29 -6.08 3.31 -8.50
N LEU A 30 -5.65 4.55 -8.79
CA LEU A 30 -6.03 5.27 -10.01
C LEU A 30 -5.09 4.93 -11.18
N VAL A 31 -5.68 4.89 -12.37
CA VAL A 31 -5.03 4.97 -13.68
C VAL A 31 -5.55 6.21 -14.39
N GLU A 32 -4.77 6.79 -15.32
CA GLU A 32 -5.14 7.96 -16.14
C GLU A 32 -6.16 8.88 -15.45
N ASP A 33 -5.67 9.82 -14.73
CA ASP A 33 -6.32 11.02 -14.19
C ASP A 33 -7.67 10.91 -13.46
N ARG A 34 -8.31 9.79 -13.28
CA ARG A 34 -9.53 9.67 -12.42
C ARG A 34 -10.26 8.33 -12.52
N MET A 35 -9.76 7.41 -13.30
CA MET A 35 -10.33 6.07 -13.43
C MET A 35 -9.61 5.12 -12.48
N THR A 36 -10.33 4.26 -11.78
CA THR A 36 -9.70 3.20 -10.98
C THR A 36 -9.20 2.07 -11.88
N THR A 37 -8.20 1.34 -11.41
CA THR A 37 -7.71 0.13 -12.10
C THR A 37 -8.83 -0.88 -12.34
N LEU A 38 -9.74 -1.04 -11.38
CA LEU A 38 -10.91 -1.89 -11.54
C LEU A 38 -11.80 -1.46 -12.71
N GLU A 39 -12.10 -0.17 -12.81
CA GLU A 39 -12.89 0.36 -13.94
C GLU A 39 -12.16 0.17 -15.27
N GLY A 40 -10.85 0.39 -15.31
CA GLY A 40 -10.01 0.13 -16.47
C GLY A 40 -10.08 -1.31 -16.92
N PHE A 41 -9.97 -2.26 -16.00
CA PHE A 41 -10.09 -3.69 -16.27
C PHE A 41 -11.46 -4.06 -16.84
N LEU A 42 -12.54 -3.56 -16.23
CA LEU A 42 -13.90 -3.82 -16.70
C LEU A 42 -14.15 -3.24 -18.10
N ARG A 43 -13.68 -2.02 -18.37
CA ARG A 43 -13.80 -1.39 -19.70
C ARG A 43 -13.05 -2.16 -20.79
N LYS A 44 -11.93 -2.78 -20.44
CA LYS A 44 -11.12 -3.59 -21.37
C LYS A 44 -11.55 -5.05 -21.44
N GLY A 45 -12.62 -5.43 -20.75
CA GLY A 45 -13.18 -6.78 -20.80
C GLY A 45 -12.34 -7.84 -20.09
N VAL A 46 -11.50 -7.45 -19.10
CA VAL A 46 -10.77 -8.42 -18.27
C VAL A 46 -11.78 -9.27 -17.49
N SER A 47 -11.68 -10.59 -17.62
CA SER A 47 -12.58 -11.55 -16.96
C SER A 47 -12.25 -11.69 -15.47
N LEU A 48 -12.79 -10.79 -14.65
CA LEU A 48 -12.59 -10.83 -13.21
C LEU A 48 -13.53 -11.84 -12.55
N LYS A 49 -12.97 -12.86 -11.92
CA LYS A 49 -13.68 -13.85 -11.10
C LYS A 49 -13.94 -13.30 -9.69
N ARG A 50 -13.02 -12.46 -9.17
CA ARG A 50 -13.08 -11.90 -7.83
C ARG A 50 -12.25 -10.63 -7.73
N VAL A 51 -12.67 -9.74 -6.84
CA VAL A 51 -11.88 -8.60 -6.38
C VAL A 51 -11.59 -8.80 -4.89
N PHE A 52 -10.32 -8.70 -4.53
CA PHE A 52 -9.86 -8.63 -3.15
C PHE A 52 -9.56 -7.18 -2.77
N PHE A 53 -9.68 -6.85 -1.50
CA PHE A 53 -9.29 -5.54 -0.98
C PHE A 53 -8.64 -5.65 0.41
N PRO A 54 -7.71 -4.71 0.73
CA PRO A 54 -6.92 -4.77 1.95
C PRO A 54 -7.67 -4.18 3.16
N GLN A 55 -6.96 -4.03 4.28
CA GLN A 55 -7.37 -3.22 5.42
C GLN A 55 -7.91 -1.84 4.95
N HIS A 56 -8.77 -1.24 5.73
CA HIS A 56 -9.50 0.01 5.47
C HIS A 56 -10.67 -0.12 4.50
N GLY A 57 -10.92 -1.31 3.93
CA GLY A 57 -12.02 -1.56 3.00
C GLY A 57 -11.71 -1.16 1.57
N PHE A 58 -12.56 -1.55 0.64
CA PHE A 58 -12.40 -1.19 -0.78
C PHE A 58 -12.47 0.33 -1.00
N PHE A 59 -13.35 1.02 -0.26
CA PHE A 59 -13.56 2.46 -0.36
C PHE A 59 -12.64 3.29 0.56
N GLN A 60 -11.75 2.63 1.32
CA GLN A 60 -10.78 3.27 2.21
C GLN A 60 -11.42 4.12 3.33
N GLU A 61 -12.63 3.76 3.75
CA GLU A 61 -13.42 4.50 4.74
C GLU A 61 -13.26 3.99 6.17
N LYS A 62 -12.64 2.82 6.37
CA LYS A 62 -12.50 2.21 7.70
C LYS A 62 -11.23 2.67 8.39
N GLN A 63 -11.36 3.11 9.64
CA GLN A 63 -10.23 3.33 10.54
C GLN A 63 -9.62 1.97 10.92
N ASP A 64 -8.38 1.96 11.36
CA ASP A 64 -7.64 0.77 11.80
C ASP A 64 -8.30 0.01 12.96
N ASN A 65 -9.04 0.71 13.81
CA ASN A 65 -9.78 0.17 14.96
C ASN A 65 -11.26 -0.14 14.66
N MET A 66 -11.71 0.05 13.43
CA MET A 66 -13.09 -0.27 13.03
C MET A 66 -13.24 -1.73 12.63
N LYS A 67 -14.48 -2.23 12.75
CA LYS A 67 -14.81 -3.55 12.24
C LYS A 67 -14.46 -3.67 10.77
N GLU A 68 -14.05 -4.85 10.39
CA GLU A 68 -13.76 -5.25 9.02
C GLU A 68 -14.89 -4.86 8.06
N SER A 69 -14.50 -4.58 6.83
CA SER A 69 -15.46 -4.45 5.73
C SER A 69 -15.99 -5.84 5.38
N SER A 70 -17.32 -6.02 5.44
CA SER A 70 -17.94 -7.25 4.99
C SER A 70 -17.70 -7.45 3.48
N SER A 71 -17.54 -8.72 3.07
CA SER A 71 -17.57 -9.10 1.65
C SER A 71 -18.91 -8.73 1.02
N PHE A 72 -18.90 -8.31 -0.23
CA PHE A 72 -20.11 -7.90 -0.96
C PHE A 72 -20.02 -8.28 -2.44
N PHE A 73 -21.12 -8.10 -3.18
CA PHE A 73 -21.17 -8.28 -4.62
C PHE A 73 -21.40 -6.95 -5.32
N TRP A 74 -20.66 -6.71 -6.38
CA TRP A 74 -20.87 -5.58 -7.25
C TRP A 74 -20.75 -6.00 -8.72
N LYS A 75 -21.77 -5.71 -9.52
CA LYS A 75 -21.87 -6.15 -10.94
C LYS A 75 -21.67 -7.65 -11.13
N GLY A 76 -22.14 -8.48 -10.18
CA GLY A 76 -22.00 -9.93 -10.22
C GLY A 76 -20.60 -10.44 -9.84
N ILE A 77 -19.66 -9.58 -9.50
CA ILE A 77 -18.32 -9.94 -9.06
C ILE A 77 -18.28 -9.93 -7.53
N PRO A 78 -17.79 -11.00 -6.88
CA PRO A 78 -17.60 -11.02 -5.44
C PRO A 78 -16.39 -10.16 -5.03
N PHE A 79 -16.58 -9.34 -4.00
CA PHE A 79 -15.56 -8.54 -3.34
C PHE A 79 -15.27 -9.11 -1.96
N THR A 80 -14.02 -9.42 -1.67
CA THR A 80 -13.61 -10.11 -0.45
C THR A 80 -12.52 -9.33 0.28
N SER A 81 -12.73 -9.11 1.58
CA SER A 81 -11.73 -8.50 2.45
C SER A 81 -10.58 -9.47 2.74
N LEU A 82 -9.35 -8.98 2.64
CA LEU A 82 -8.14 -9.63 3.14
C LEU A 82 -7.67 -9.01 4.46
N TYR A 83 -8.62 -8.64 5.31
CA TYR A 83 -8.33 -8.12 6.65
C TYR A 83 -9.41 -8.59 7.64
N GLY A 84 -8.99 -9.02 8.82
CA GLY A 84 -9.83 -9.41 9.90
C GLY A 84 -9.85 -10.91 10.15
N GLU A 85 -10.88 -11.62 9.73
CA GLU A 85 -10.97 -13.08 9.92
C GLU A 85 -9.84 -13.81 9.18
N ARG A 86 -9.33 -13.21 8.10
CA ARG A 86 -8.23 -13.74 7.30
C ARG A 86 -7.44 -12.62 6.62
N PHE A 87 -6.20 -12.90 6.30
CA PHE A 87 -5.26 -11.96 5.69
C PHE A 87 -4.77 -12.40 4.30
N ALA A 88 -5.29 -13.51 3.79
CA ALA A 88 -4.99 -14.06 2.48
C ALA A 88 -6.23 -14.73 1.88
N PRO A 89 -6.29 -14.91 0.54
CA PRO A 89 -7.37 -15.64 -0.12
C PRO A 89 -7.48 -17.09 0.38
N ALA A 90 -8.71 -17.56 0.58
CA ALA A 90 -8.96 -18.98 0.79
C ALA A 90 -8.83 -19.75 -0.54
N PRO A 91 -8.45 -21.05 -0.52
CA PRO A 91 -8.27 -21.85 -1.73
C PRO A 91 -9.47 -21.83 -2.68
N GLU A 92 -10.66 -21.93 -2.16
CA GLU A 92 -11.93 -21.92 -2.90
C GLU A 92 -12.23 -20.58 -3.57
N GLU A 93 -11.63 -19.49 -3.10
CA GLU A 93 -11.77 -18.16 -3.70
C GLU A 93 -10.85 -17.96 -4.90
N LEU A 94 -9.90 -18.85 -5.08
CA LEU A 94 -8.95 -18.86 -6.20
C LEU A 94 -9.35 -19.87 -7.26
N GLU A 95 -10.46 -20.58 -7.12
CA GLU A 95 -10.92 -21.55 -8.11
C GLU A 95 -11.18 -20.89 -9.47
N GLY A 96 -10.56 -21.44 -10.53
CA GLY A 96 -10.66 -20.92 -11.88
C GLY A 96 -9.97 -19.57 -12.09
N VAL A 97 -9.12 -19.13 -11.18
CA VAL A 97 -8.21 -17.98 -11.34
C VAL A 97 -6.88 -18.49 -11.89
N GLU A 98 -6.42 -17.92 -12.99
CA GLU A 98 -5.13 -18.23 -13.60
C GLU A 98 -4.10 -17.13 -13.37
N VAL A 99 -4.57 -15.89 -13.15
CA VAL A 99 -3.71 -14.74 -12.85
C VAL A 99 -4.33 -13.87 -11.77
N LEU A 100 -3.51 -13.43 -10.82
CA LEU A 100 -3.90 -12.45 -9.81
C LEU A 100 -3.11 -11.16 -10.01
N TYR A 101 -3.83 -10.06 -10.22
CA TYR A 101 -3.25 -8.73 -10.32
C TYR A 101 -3.24 -8.06 -8.95
N TYR A 102 -2.13 -7.42 -8.61
CA TYR A 102 -1.98 -6.61 -7.40
C TYR A 102 -1.79 -5.15 -7.80
N ASP A 103 -2.64 -4.28 -7.30
CA ASP A 103 -2.55 -2.84 -7.48
C ASP A 103 -3.05 -2.10 -6.24
N LEU A 104 -2.14 -1.79 -5.32
CA LEU A 104 -2.41 -0.99 -4.13
C LEU A 104 -1.48 0.22 -4.10
N GLN A 105 -2.01 1.39 -3.69
CA GLN A 105 -1.21 2.56 -3.38
C GLN A 105 -0.62 2.42 -1.98
N ASP A 106 0.64 2.05 -1.92
CA ASP A 106 1.40 1.96 -0.67
C ASP A 106 1.90 3.34 -0.21
N VAL A 107 2.43 3.43 1.02
CA VAL A 107 2.93 4.67 1.61
C VAL A 107 4.43 4.63 1.96
N GLY A 108 5.17 3.59 1.56
CA GLY A 108 6.61 3.49 1.73
C GLY A 108 7.10 3.17 3.15
N THR A 109 6.21 2.73 4.03
CA THR A 109 6.50 2.51 5.45
C THR A 109 6.13 1.10 5.89
N ARG A 110 7.05 0.39 6.54
CA ARG A 110 6.90 -1.02 6.96
C ARG A 110 5.61 -1.32 7.73
N ILE A 111 5.17 -0.42 8.60
CA ILE A 111 3.99 -0.62 9.44
C ILE A 111 2.70 -0.55 8.62
N TYR A 112 2.71 0.10 7.46
CA TYR A 112 1.54 0.17 6.61
C TYR A 112 1.24 -1.19 5.98
N THR A 113 0.09 -1.76 6.31
CA THR A 113 -0.20 -3.20 6.16
C THR A 113 -0.35 -3.73 4.73
N PHE A 114 -0.29 -2.86 3.72
CA PHE A 114 -0.44 -3.29 2.32
C PHE A 114 0.72 -4.17 1.86
N ILE A 115 1.94 -3.91 2.36
CA ILE A 115 3.07 -4.80 2.09
C ILE A 115 2.93 -6.15 2.80
N SER A 116 2.29 -6.17 3.97
CA SER A 116 1.98 -7.42 4.67
C SER A 116 0.90 -8.22 3.93
N THR A 117 -0.10 -7.54 3.39
CA THR A 117 -1.09 -8.16 2.50
C THR A 117 -0.43 -8.74 1.25
N LEU A 118 0.54 -8.03 0.64
CA LEU A 118 1.33 -8.55 -0.49
C LEU A 118 2.10 -9.81 -0.09
N PHE A 119 2.79 -9.78 1.03
CA PHE A 119 3.56 -10.92 1.55
C PHE A 119 2.69 -12.17 1.73
N LEU A 120 1.58 -12.04 2.45
CA LEU A 120 0.66 -13.14 2.73
C LEU A 120 -0.06 -13.64 1.47
N LEU A 121 -0.36 -12.74 0.54
CA LEU A 121 -0.85 -13.13 -0.78
C LEU A 121 0.17 -14.01 -1.52
N MET A 122 1.44 -13.58 -1.60
CA MET A 122 2.49 -14.34 -2.27
C MET A 122 2.69 -15.71 -1.63
N GLU A 123 2.70 -15.79 -0.30
CA GLU A 123 2.77 -17.05 0.43
C GLU A 123 1.58 -17.96 0.09
N SER A 124 0.36 -17.41 0.07
CA SER A 124 -0.86 -18.17 -0.23
C SER A 124 -0.92 -18.68 -1.68
N LEU A 125 -0.28 -17.99 -2.63
CA LEU A 125 -0.23 -18.38 -4.04
C LEU A 125 0.90 -19.39 -4.35
N SER A 126 1.86 -19.57 -3.45
CA SER A 126 2.99 -20.48 -3.66
C SER A 126 2.52 -21.90 -3.94
N GLY A 127 3.04 -22.52 -5.01
CA GLY A 127 2.72 -23.88 -5.44
C GLY A 127 1.33 -24.05 -6.07
N ARG A 128 0.58 -22.97 -6.36
CA ARG A 128 -0.79 -23.07 -6.94
C ARG A 128 -0.84 -22.92 -8.45
N GLY A 129 0.25 -22.57 -9.13
CA GLY A 129 0.27 -22.35 -10.57
C GLY A 129 -0.50 -21.10 -11.02
N ILE A 130 -0.80 -20.18 -10.12
CA ILE A 130 -1.43 -18.88 -10.41
C ILE A 130 -0.32 -17.85 -10.57
N GLU A 131 -0.27 -17.17 -11.71
CA GLU A 131 0.66 -16.06 -11.93
C GLU A 131 0.26 -14.85 -11.06
N LEU A 132 1.21 -14.28 -10.33
CA LEU A 132 1.04 -12.98 -9.67
C LEU A 132 1.63 -11.86 -10.54
N VAL A 133 0.80 -10.88 -10.87
CA VAL A 133 1.22 -9.70 -11.65
C VAL A 133 1.12 -8.46 -10.78
N ILE A 134 2.27 -7.86 -10.46
CA ILE A 134 2.31 -6.57 -9.76
C ILE A 134 2.18 -5.45 -10.78
N LEU A 135 1.12 -4.67 -10.68
CA LEU A 135 0.92 -3.44 -11.44
C LEU A 135 1.61 -2.30 -10.67
N ASP A 136 2.90 -2.14 -10.91
CA ASP A 136 3.81 -1.41 -10.04
C ASP A 136 3.50 0.09 -9.95
N ARG A 137 3.73 0.65 -8.77
CA ARG A 137 3.60 2.07 -8.44
C ARG A 137 4.90 2.57 -7.80
N PRO A 138 5.19 3.88 -7.89
CA PRO A 138 6.35 4.43 -7.19
C PRO A 138 6.18 4.32 -5.67
N ASP A 139 7.29 4.21 -4.96
CA ASP A 139 7.31 4.47 -3.52
C ASP A 139 7.05 5.97 -3.30
N PRO A 140 6.02 6.37 -2.52
CA PRO A 140 5.71 7.79 -2.30
C PRO A 140 6.82 8.57 -1.62
N LEU A 141 7.65 7.89 -0.84
CA LEU A 141 8.78 8.48 -0.13
C LEU A 141 10.07 8.51 -0.95
N GLY A 142 9.98 8.13 -2.24
CA GLY A 142 11.15 7.93 -3.10
C GLY A 142 11.86 6.61 -2.81
N GLY A 143 12.90 6.33 -3.57
CA GLY A 143 13.64 5.05 -3.51
C GLY A 143 15.11 5.21 -3.15
N VAL A 144 15.52 6.33 -2.54
CA VAL A 144 16.92 6.62 -2.20
C VAL A 144 17.19 6.36 -0.72
N GLU A 145 16.37 6.93 0.15
CA GLU A 145 16.62 6.93 1.59
C GLU A 145 16.02 5.70 2.26
N VAL A 146 16.87 4.91 2.89
CA VAL A 146 16.50 3.75 3.72
C VAL A 146 16.75 4.11 5.17
N GLU A 147 15.72 4.05 6.02
CA GLU A 147 15.79 4.57 7.38
C GLU A 147 15.10 3.64 8.39
N GLY A 148 15.53 3.77 9.63
CA GLY A 148 15.00 3.02 10.76
C GLY A 148 15.62 1.62 10.90
N ASN A 149 15.31 1.00 12.03
CA ASN A 149 15.81 -0.33 12.37
C ASN A 149 15.07 -1.44 11.59
N LEU A 150 15.72 -2.57 11.45
CA LEU A 150 15.06 -3.82 11.04
C LEU A 150 14.18 -4.34 12.17
N VAL A 151 13.06 -4.96 11.82
CA VAL A 151 12.25 -5.66 12.82
C VAL A 151 12.95 -6.93 13.27
N GLY A 152 13.04 -7.12 14.58
CA GLY A 152 13.56 -8.37 15.17
C GLY A 152 12.61 -9.53 14.95
N LYS A 153 13.13 -10.75 14.83
CA LYS A 153 12.32 -11.94 14.55
C LYS A 153 11.23 -12.18 15.59
N GLU A 154 11.48 -11.82 16.84
CA GLU A 154 10.56 -11.92 17.97
C GLU A 154 9.40 -10.94 17.92
N PHE A 155 9.50 -9.88 17.08
CA PHE A 155 8.49 -8.85 16.90
C PHE A 155 7.77 -8.93 15.56
N LEU A 156 7.99 -10.01 14.78
CA LEU A 156 7.27 -10.20 13.54
C LEU A 156 5.77 -10.28 13.78
N SER A 157 5.01 -9.52 12.99
CA SER A 157 3.56 -9.38 13.10
C SER A 157 2.97 -8.87 11.80
N PHE A 158 1.66 -8.68 11.74
CA PHE A 158 1.01 -8.09 10.56
C PHE A 158 1.47 -6.65 10.26
N VAL A 159 1.94 -5.90 11.25
CA VAL A 159 2.53 -4.55 11.07
C VAL A 159 4.06 -4.57 10.94
N GLY A 160 4.64 -5.75 10.78
CA GLY A 160 6.06 -5.97 10.61
C GLY A 160 6.32 -7.37 10.14
N ILE A 161 5.86 -7.70 8.92
CA ILE A 161 5.72 -9.08 8.41
C ILE A 161 7.07 -9.73 8.08
N ASP A 162 8.09 -8.93 7.75
CA ASP A 162 9.42 -9.41 7.39
C ASP A 162 10.50 -8.44 7.90
N SER A 163 11.75 -8.85 7.90
CA SER A 163 12.89 -8.04 8.32
C SER A 163 13.17 -6.91 7.32
N LEU A 164 12.38 -5.85 7.43
CA LEU A 164 12.50 -4.62 6.63
C LEU A 164 12.84 -3.44 7.54
N PRO A 165 13.54 -2.41 7.05
CA PRO A 165 13.66 -1.12 7.74
C PRO A 165 12.30 -0.40 7.78
N MET A 166 12.16 0.62 8.65
CA MET A 166 10.94 1.38 8.76
C MET A 166 10.55 2.02 7.43
N ARG A 167 11.48 2.72 6.78
CA ARG A 167 11.41 3.23 5.43
C ARG A 167 12.29 2.35 4.54
N TYR A 168 11.70 1.62 3.62
CA TYR A 168 12.39 0.56 2.86
C TYR A 168 12.82 0.99 1.46
N ALA A 169 12.33 2.12 0.93
CA ALA A 169 12.72 2.71 -0.35
C ALA A 169 12.56 1.76 -1.56
N LEU A 170 11.53 0.95 -1.57
CA LEU A 170 11.24 -0.03 -2.63
C LEU A 170 9.82 0.12 -3.15
N THR A 171 9.62 -0.06 -4.45
CA THR A 171 8.28 -0.19 -5.02
C THR A 171 7.63 -1.52 -4.61
N PRO A 172 6.29 -1.67 -4.67
CA PRO A 172 5.63 -2.97 -4.46
C PRO A 172 6.20 -4.09 -5.33
N GLY A 173 6.56 -3.79 -6.58
CA GLY A 173 7.18 -4.77 -7.47
C GLY A 173 8.60 -5.17 -7.06
N GLU A 174 9.37 -4.25 -6.49
CA GLU A 174 10.69 -4.55 -5.94
C GLU A 174 10.59 -5.34 -4.64
N LEU A 175 9.62 -5.00 -3.76
CA LEU A 175 9.32 -5.77 -2.55
C LEU A 175 8.89 -7.20 -2.88
N ALA A 176 8.00 -7.39 -3.86
CA ALA A 176 7.59 -8.72 -4.30
C ALA A 176 8.79 -9.57 -4.75
N ARG A 177 9.72 -8.99 -5.50
CA ARG A 177 10.95 -9.70 -5.91
C ARG A 177 11.86 -10.02 -4.73
N LEU A 178 11.98 -9.10 -3.77
CA LEU A 178 12.75 -9.31 -2.54
C LEU A 178 12.17 -10.48 -1.73
N PHE A 179 10.86 -10.49 -1.52
CA PHE A 179 10.15 -11.54 -0.79
C PHE A 179 10.29 -12.89 -1.50
N LEU A 180 10.02 -12.92 -2.81
CA LEU A 180 10.16 -14.14 -3.61
C LEU A 180 11.56 -14.76 -3.49
N LYS A 181 12.61 -13.93 -3.61
CA LYS A 181 14.00 -14.36 -3.48
C LYS A 181 14.33 -14.84 -2.06
N ARG A 182 13.85 -14.13 -1.04
CA ARG A 182 14.17 -14.40 0.37
C ARG A 182 13.49 -15.68 0.87
N HIS A 183 12.21 -15.85 0.53
CA HIS A 183 11.40 -16.98 1.01
C HIS A 183 11.37 -18.18 0.05
N ARG A 184 11.92 -18.02 -1.17
CA ARG A 184 12.04 -19.10 -2.18
C ARG A 184 10.68 -19.75 -2.52
N TRP A 185 9.63 -18.96 -2.57
CA TRP A 185 8.30 -19.44 -2.94
C TRP A 185 8.28 -19.95 -4.39
N ASP A 186 7.52 -21.02 -4.63
CA ASP A 186 7.21 -21.51 -5.96
C ASP A 186 6.04 -20.67 -6.53
N LEU A 187 6.38 -19.53 -7.11
CA LEU A 187 5.42 -18.53 -7.58
C LEU A 187 5.92 -17.88 -8.87
N GLU A 188 5.10 -17.91 -9.91
CA GLU A 188 5.33 -17.13 -11.11
C GLU A 188 5.01 -15.65 -10.83
N LEU A 189 6.02 -14.79 -10.91
CA LEU A 189 5.90 -13.37 -10.61
C LEU A 189 6.26 -12.51 -11.83
N ARG A 190 5.30 -11.72 -12.28
CA ARG A 190 5.50 -10.67 -13.29
C ARG A 190 5.32 -9.28 -12.67
N VAL A 191 6.13 -8.32 -13.07
CA VAL A 191 6.04 -6.94 -12.63
C VAL A 191 5.90 -6.04 -13.86
N GLU A 192 4.76 -5.37 -13.97
CA GLU A 192 4.53 -4.27 -14.90
C GLU A 192 5.11 -3.01 -14.25
N ARG A 193 6.35 -2.68 -14.63
CA ARG A 193 7.13 -1.64 -13.94
C ARG A 193 6.60 -0.25 -14.23
N VAL A 194 6.57 0.61 -13.21
CA VAL A 194 6.35 2.04 -13.40
C VAL A 194 7.38 2.62 -14.39
N GLN A 195 6.94 3.52 -15.27
CA GLN A 195 7.80 4.20 -16.24
C GLN A 195 7.85 5.71 -15.98
N GLY A 196 9.03 6.30 -16.18
CA GLY A 196 9.24 7.73 -16.02
C GLY A 196 9.28 8.21 -14.56
N TRP A 197 9.46 7.29 -13.61
CA TRP A 197 9.80 7.58 -12.23
C TRP A 197 11.29 7.32 -11.99
N SER A 198 11.93 8.16 -11.20
CA SER A 198 13.28 7.96 -10.69
C SER A 198 13.27 7.95 -9.16
N ARG A 199 14.24 7.29 -8.56
CA ARG A 199 14.29 7.07 -7.10
C ARG A 199 14.33 8.35 -6.28
N GLY A 200 14.83 9.45 -6.81
CA GLY A 200 14.88 10.75 -6.12
C GLY A 200 13.55 11.52 -6.11
N VAL A 201 12.52 11.03 -6.83
CA VAL A 201 11.24 11.75 -6.97
C VAL A 201 10.26 11.29 -5.89
N LEU A 202 9.79 12.23 -5.08
CA LEU A 202 8.72 12.04 -4.11
C LEU A 202 7.34 12.11 -4.79
N PHE A 203 6.31 11.55 -4.15
CA PHE A 203 4.97 11.52 -4.74
C PHE A 203 4.45 12.91 -5.11
N GLY A 204 4.61 13.91 -4.23
CA GLY A 204 4.19 15.29 -4.49
C GLY A 204 4.78 15.93 -5.74
N GLU A 205 5.92 15.44 -6.21
CA GLU A 205 6.62 15.94 -7.41
C GLU A 205 6.15 15.24 -8.70
N THR A 206 5.36 14.17 -8.58
CA THR A 206 4.92 13.35 -9.72
C THR A 206 3.84 13.99 -10.57
N GLY A 207 3.14 15.00 -10.03
CA GLY A 207 1.93 15.60 -10.63
C GLY A 207 0.71 14.68 -10.61
N ARG A 208 0.77 13.52 -9.95
CA ARG A 208 -0.35 12.59 -9.82
C ARG A 208 -1.27 12.97 -8.65
N PHE A 209 -2.54 12.64 -8.77
CA PHE A 209 -3.49 12.82 -7.67
C PHE A 209 -3.21 11.83 -6.55
N TRP A 210 -3.15 12.34 -5.31
CA TRP A 210 -3.20 11.53 -4.12
C TRP A 210 -4.64 11.23 -3.75
N ILE A 211 -5.00 9.98 -3.76
CA ILE A 211 -6.23 9.51 -3.14
C ILE A 211 -5.83 8.84 -1.83
N PRO A 212 -6.41 9.24 -0.71
CA PRO A 212 -6.03 8.66 0.58
C PRO A 212 -6.16 7.14 0.58
N PRO A 213 -5.07 6.38 0.78
CA PRO A 213 -5.14 4.92 0.84
C PRO A 213 -5.71 4.42 2.18
N SER A 214 -5.92 5.32 3.12
CA SER A 214 -6.66 5.12 4.37
C SER A 214 -7.14 6.48 4.91
N PRO A 215 -8.12 6.52 5.86
CA PRO A 215 -8.65 7.78 6.39
C PRO A 215 -7.59 8.69 7.03
N ASN A 216 -6.56 8.10 7.64
CA ASN A 216 -5.49 8.85 8.32
C ASN A 216 -4.25 9.07 7.44
N MET A 217 -4.37 8.86 6.14
CA MET A 217 -3.29 9.15 5.18
C MET A 217 -3.79 10.14 4.10
N PRO A 218 -4.19 11.37 4.51
CA PRO A 218 -4.90 12.29 3.63
C PRO A 218 -4.04 12.90 2.53
N SER A 219 -2.73 12.94 2.71
CA SER A 219 -1.81 13.66 1.82
C SER A 219 -0.47 12.96 1.68
N PRO A 220 0.32 13.29 0.63
CA PRO A 220 1.72 12.85 0.53
C PRO A 220 2.60 13.36 1.69
N GLU A 221 2.29 14.52 2.26
CA GLU A 221 2.98 15.10 3.41
C GLU A 221 2.77 14.24 4.66
N ALA A 222 1.54 13.79 4.91
CA ALA A 222 1.26 12.83 5.97
C ALA A 222 2.04 11.52 5.78
N ALA A 223 2.12 11.01 4.55
CA ALA A 223 2.93 9.83 4.23
C ALA A 223 4.42 10.06 4.48
N LEU A 224 4.93 11.26 4.20
CA LEU A 224 6.35 11.61 4.38
C LEU A 224 6.77 11.60 5.85
N VAL A 225 5.93 12.08 6.76
CA VAL A 225 6.23 12.11 8.19
C VAL A 225 5.84 10.80 8.92
N TYR A 226 4.99 9.99 8.30
CA TYR A 226 4.44 8.76 8.89
C TYR A 226 5.50 7.78 9.42
N PRO A 227 6.64 7.51 8.76
CA PRO A 227 7.64 6.57 9.27
C PRO A 227 8.18 6.90 10.67
N GLY A 228 8.25 8.18 11.00
CA GLY A 228 8.65 8.66 12.32
C GLY A 228 7.46 8.85 13.26
N ALA A 229 6.42 9.53 12.77
CA ALA A 229 5.28 9.93 13.60
C ALA A 229 4.44 8.74 14.09
N VAL A 230 4.39 7.63 13.33
CA VAL A 230 3.69 6.39 13.74
C VAL A 230 4.27 5.78 15.03
N LEU A 231 5.52 6.05 15.36
CA LEU A 231 6.13 5.58 16.61
C LEU A 231 5.47 6.19 17.86
N LEU A 232 4.80 7.32 17.71
CA LEU A 232 4.04 7.95 18.80
C LEU A 232 2.86 7.09 19.26
N GLU A 233 2.34 6.18 18.41
CA GLU A 233 1.29 5.24 18.81
C GLU A 233 1.71 4.31 19.96
N GLY A 234 3.01 4.07 20.11
CA GLY A 234 3.57 3.30 21.23
C GLY A 234 3.76 4.10 22.52
N THR A 235 3.28 5.34 22.58
CA THR A 235 3.45 6.28 23.68
C THR A 235 2.11 6.77 24.22
N ASN A 236 2.13 7.70 25.15
CA ASN A 236 0.95 8.42 25.65
C ASN A 236 0.74 9.79 24.95
N LEU A 237 1.39 9.98 23.81
CA LEU A 237 1.14 11.13 22.92
C LEU A 237 0.05 10.77 21.91
N SER A 238 -0.74 11.76 21.52
CA SER A 238 -1.57 11.66 20.31
C SER A 238 -0.71 11.99 19.10
N GLU A 239 -0.83 11.16 18.07
CA GLU A 239 -0.20 11.37 16.75
C GLU A 239 -1.13 12.13 15.78
N GLY A 240 -2.19 12.74 16.28
CA GLY A 240 -3.10 13.59 15.52
C GLY A 240 -4.22 12.87 14.77
N ARG A 241 -4.42 11.56 14.97
CA ARG A 241 -5.63 10.88 14.47
C ARG A 241 -6.89 11.55 14.98
N GLY A 242 -7.90 11.69 14.14
CA GLY A 242 -9.13 12.44 14.45
C GLY A 242 -9.02 13.93 14.19
N THR A 243 -7.85 14.46 13.86
CA THR A 243 -7.65 15.82 13.35
C THR A 243 -7.66 15.84 11.83
N THR A 244 -7.57 17.03 11.23
CA THR A 244 -7.44 17.19 9.78
C THR A 244 -6.04 16.91 9.25
N ARG A 245 -5.04 16.73 10.15
CA ARG A 245 -3.63 16.51 9.82
C ARG A 245 -3.02 15.39 10.67
N PRO A 246 -3.50 14.14 10.51
CA PRO A 246 -2.95 13.01 11.25
C PRO A 246 -1.46 12.86 10.92
N PHE A 247 -0.68 12.48 11.93
CA PHE A 247 0.78 12.33 11.91
C PHE A 247 1.59 13.63 11.70
N GLU A 248 0.97 14.70 11.22
CA GLU A 248 1.58 16.02 11.12
C GLU A 248 1.37 16.87 12.38
N ILE A 249 0.45 16.47 13.25
CA ILE A 249 0.15 17.08 14.55
C ILE A 249 0.36 16.03 15.62
N CYS A 250 1.08 16.39 16.68
CA CYS A 250 1.21 15.52 17.86
C CYS A 250 1.05 16.35 19.13
N GLY A 251 0.64 15.70 20.21
CA GLY A 251 0.49 16.39 21.47
C GLY A 251 -0.10 15.55 22.60
N ALA A 252 -0.14 16.16 23.78
CA ALA A 252 -0.81 15.61 24.95
C ALA A 252 -1.19 16.75 25.90
N PRO A 253 -2.22 16.58 26.77
CA PRO A 253 -2.66 17.64 27.69
C PRO A 253 -1.61 18.11 28.68
N TYR A 254 -0.55 17.34 28.92
CA TYR A 254 0.54 17.66 29.85
C TYR A 254 1.74 18.32 29.16
N LEU A 255 1.73 18.50 27.84
CA LEU A 255 2.80 19.16 27.09
C LEU A 255 2.55 20.66 27.01
N ASP A 256 3.63 21.42 27.18
CA ASP A 256 3.70 22.83 26.83
C ASP A 256 4.08 22.96 25.36
N ALA A 257 3.15 23.41 24.53
CA ALA A 257 3.32 23.46 23.10
C ALA A 257 4.41 24.45 22.66
N ASP A 258 4.49 25.62 23.29
CA ASP A 258 5.50 26.63 23.00
C ASP A 258 6.91 26.13 23.33
N LEU A 259 7.06 25.52 24.51
CA LEU A 259 8.34 24.93 24.90
C LEU A 259 8.76 23.80 23.99
N CYS A 260 7.84 22.88 23.67
CA CYS A 260 8.11 21.77 22.73
C CYS A 260 8.55 22.30 21.36
N ALA A 261 7.83 23.26 20.79
CA ALA A 261 8.17 23.83 19.48
C ALA A 261 9.54 24.53 19.52
N MET A 262 9.85 25.26 20.59
CA MET A 262 11.14 25.92 20.80
C MET A 262 12.29 24.89 20.85
N GLU A 263 12.16 23.85 21.67
CA GLU A 263 13.18 22.79 21.83
C GLU A 263 13.40 22.03 20.51
N MET A 264 12.32 21.63 19.83
CA MET A 264 12.40 20.91 18.57
C MET A 264 13.03 21.74 17.45
N ASN A 265 12.69 23.05 17.36
CA ASN A 265 13.32 23.94 16.40
C ASN A 265 14.80 24.21 16.74
N GLY A 266 15.17 24.14 18.02
CA GLY A 266 16.54 24.22 18.48
C GLY A 266 17.45 23.11 17.94
N LEU A 267 16.88 21.97 17.51
CA LEU A 267 17.61 20.87 16.86
C LEU A 267 18.04 21.22 15.41
N ALA A 268 17.51 22.29 14.85
CA ALA A 268 17.81 22.77 13.49
C ALA A 268 17.69 21.68 12.41
N LEU A 269 16.66 20.84 12.49
CA LEU A 269 16.41 19.76 11.53
C LEU A 269 16.10 20.35 10.15
N PRO A 270 16.79 19.89 9.09
CA PRO A 270 16.59 20.46 7.76
C PRO A 270 15.19 20.10 7.21
N GLY A 271 14.50 21.10 6.62
CA GLY A 271 13.20 20.89 5.98
C GLY A 271 12.00 20.77 6.93
N VAL A 272 12.21 20.95 8.24
CA VAL A 272 11.14 20.85 9.27
C VAL A 272 11.10 22.10 10.12
N HIS A 273 9.89 22.58 10.40
CA HIS A 273 9.66 23.65 11.37
C HIS A 273 8.44 23.28 12.25
N PHE A 274 8.61 23.35 13.54
CA PHE A 274 7.59 23.01 14.52
C PHE A 274 6.83 24.27 14.97
N LEU A 275 5.52 24.20 14.93
CA LEU A 275 4.60 25.21 15.44
C LEU A 275 3.96 24.71 16.74
N PRO A 276 3.72 25.61 17.72
CA PRO A 276 3.05 25.25 18.97
C PRO A 276 1.57 24.91 18.77
#